data_47e33d73d022a9ec302d0d05f81a11d2
#
_entry.id   47e33d73d022a9ec302d0d05f81a11d2
#
_cell.length_a   1.000
_cell.length_b   1.000
_cell.length_c   1.000
_cell.angle_alpha   90.00
_cell.angle_beta   90.00
_cell.angle_gamma   90.00
#
_symmetry.space_group_name_H-M   'P 1'
#
loop_
_entity.id
_entity.type
_entity.pdbx_description
1 polymer ?
#
loop_
_entity_poly.entity_id
_entity_poly.type
_entity_poly.pdbx_seq_one_letter_code
_entity_poly.pdbx_strand_id
1 'polypeptide(L)'
;GWSFGGPIGAILGLALGSLIDKSSVKTKTYSRPNMRTQSGDFEVSLLILASLVIKADGKQDQRELDFVRRQFVQMYGRDRANHAFRLFKAINKQPNISLRQVCLQIQQMMDHASRLQLLHFLFGIAQSDGDVASSEVIIIERIANYLRISHRDFESIKAMFYSSKTNAYKILELDKDASPKDIKSAYRRMVKKFHPDKVQHLGKEHQKG
;
A
#
# COMPACT_ATOMS: atom_id res chain seq x y z
N GLY A 1 -4.79 -9.39 27.08
CA GLY A 1 -5.27 -8.05 27.27
C GLY A 1 -4.25 -6.99 26.90
N TRP A 2 -4.11 -6.70 25.61
CA TRP A 2 -3.34 -5.55 25.17
C TRP A 2 -4.28 -4.36 25.10
N SER A 3 -4.26 -3.50 26.12
CA SER A 3 -4.79 -2.16 25.98
C SER A 3 -3.88 -1.42 25.00
N PHE A 4 -4.45 -0.56 24.14
CA PHE A 4 -3.71 0.34 23.28
C PHE A 4 -2.84 1.30 24.11
N GLY A 5 -1.81 0.75 24.75
CA GLY A 5 -0.72 1.49 25.33
C GLY A 5 0.38 1.70 24.32
N GLY A 6 1.41 2.41 24.70
CA GLY A 6 2.58 2.64 23.86
C GLY A 6 2.36 3.64 22.72
N PRO A 7 3.26 3.65 21.72
CA PRO A 7 3.28 4.65 20.65
C PRO A 7 1.99 4.71 19.83
N ILE A 8 1.40 3.57 19.49
CA ILE A 8 0.15 3.52 18.72
C ILE A 8 -1.01 4.11 19.51
N GLY A 9 -1.10 3.79 20.81
CA GLY A 9 -2.13 4.37 21.69
C GLY A 9 -2.01 5.88 21.83
N ALA A 10 -0.81 6.41 21.92
CA ALA A 10 -0.58 7.85 21.95
C ALA A 10 -1.02 8.54 20.64
N ILE A 11 -0.68 7.97 19.48
CA ILE A 11 -1.08 8.50 18.18
C ILE A 11 -2.61 8.52 18.05
N LEU A 12 -3.27 7.42 18.42
CA LEU A 12 -4.73 7.32 18.40
C LEU A 12 -5.40 8.30 19.37
N GLY A 13 -4.86 8.43 20.57
CA GLY A 13 -5.38 9.36 21.56
C GLY A 13 -5.37 10.79 21.07
N LEU A 14 -4.28 11.24 20.47
CA LEU A 14 -4.16 12.57 19.87
C LEU A 14 -5.11 12.74 18.67
N ALA A 15 -5.22 11.73 17.80
CA ALA A 15 -6.12 11.80 16.66
C ALA A 15 -7.58 11.90 17.07
N LEU A 16 -8.02 11.08 18.02
CA LEU A 16 -9.38 11.11 18.56
C LEU A 16 -9.66 12.41 19.32
N GLY A 17 -8.71 12.90 20.11
CA GLY A 17 -8.81 14.19 20.80
C GLY A 17 -9.04 15.34 19.83
N SER A 18 -8.29 15.39 18.74
CA SER A 18 -8.45 16.44 17.72
C SER A 18 -9.78 16.39 16.95
N LEU A 19 -10.42 15.21 16.88
CA LEU A 19 -11.74 15.05 16.26
C LEU A 19 -12.87 15.51 17.19
N ILE A 20 -12.68 15.37 18.50
CA ILE A 20 -13.65 15.80 19.53
C ILE A 20 -13.65 17.33 19.64
N ASP A 21 -12.49 17.98 19.66
CA ASP A 21 -12.36 19.43 19.78
C ASP A 21 -13.02 20.22 18.63
N LYS A 22 -13.19 19.59 17.47
CA LYS A 22 -13.86 20.21 16.31
C LYS A 22 -15.37 20.06 16.31
N SER A 23 -15.92 19.23 17.15
CA SER A 23 -17.36 19.03 17.31
C SER A 23 -17.79 19.51 18.70
N SER A 24 -17.87 20.82 18.89
CA SER A 24 -18.60 21.33 20.02
C SER A 24 -20.07 20.91 19.88
N VAL A 25 -20.58 20.29 20.96
CA VAL A 25 -21.99 20.03 21.28
C VAL A 25 -22.49 18.59 21.06
N LYS A 26 -22.89 18.10 22.24
CA LYS A 26 -23.61 16.88 22.61
C LYS A 26 -22.74 15.66 22.87
N THR A 27 -22.38 15.50 24.10
CA THR A 27 -22.04 14.28 24.81
C THR A 27 -23.05 13.15 24.49
N LYS A 28 -22.88 12.52 23.32
CA LYS A 28 -23.19 11.12 23.20
C LYS A 28 -21.90 10.41 23.58
N THR A 29 -21.94 9.73 24.70
CA THR A 29 -20.95 8.75 25.10
C THR A 29 -20.69 7.86 23.91
N TYR A 30 -19.67 8.21 23.15
CA TYR A 30 -19.16 7.30 22.13
C TYR A 30 -18.59 6.14 22.92
N SER A 31 -19.35 5.07 22.99
CA SER A 31 -18.81 3.77 23.33
C SER A 31 -17.52 3.63 22.53
N ARG A 32 -16.39 3.55 23.24
CA ARG A 32 -15.10 3.24 22.63
C ARG A 32 -15.36 2.10 21.67
N PRO A 33 -15.08 2.25 20.36
CA PRO A 33 -15.25 1.13 19.48
C PRO A 33 -14.46 -0.02 20.08
N ASN A 34 -15.12 -1.15 20.25
CA ASN A 34 -14.53 -2.35 20.79
C ASN A 34 -13.54 -2.89 19.76
N MET A 35 -12.43 -2.17 19.55
CA MET A 35 -11.32 -2.52 18.65
C MET A 35 -10.45 -3.62 19.27
N ARG A 36 -11.07 -4.58 19.93
CA ARG A 36 -10.39 -5.70 20.61
C ARG A 36 -10.22 -6.93 19.74
N THR A 37 -10.37 -6.79 18.43
CA THR A 37 -10.15 -7.90 17.50
C THR A 37 -8.84 -7.70 16.75
N GLN A 38 -8.17 -8.78 16.35
CA GLN A 38 -6.99 -8.76 15.47
C GLN A 38 -7.20 -7.88 14.22
N SER A 39 -8.43 -7.81 13.75
CA SER A 39 -8.88 -6.96 12.65
C SER A 39 -8.73 -5.46 12.96
N GLY A 40 -9.06 -5.01 14.18
CA GLY A 40 -8.92 -3.61 14.58
C GLY A 40 -7.45 -3.18 14.71
N ASP A 41 -6.59 -4.07 15.19
CA ASP A 41 -5.16 -3.80 15.30
C ASP A 41 -4.51 -3.67 13.92
N PHE A 42 -4.92 -4.49 12.96
CA PHE A 42 -4.48 -4.39 11.57
C PHE A 42 -4.90 -3.06 10.94
N GLU A 43 -6.17 -2.67 11.07
CA GLU A 43 -6.73 -1.44 10.51
C GLU A 43 -5.98 -0.20 11.00
N VAL A 44 -5.77 -0.09 12.31
CA VAL A 44 -5.05 1.04 12.92
C VAL A 44 -3.60 1.08 12.47
N SER A 45 -2.92 -0.07 12.48
CA SER A 45 -1.54 -0.18 12.03
C SER A 45 -1.39 0.25 10.58
N LEU A 46 -2.32 -0.16 9.73
CA LEU A 46 -2.36 0.21 8.32
C LEU A 46 -2.55 1.72 8.13
N LEU A 47 -3.47 2.34 8.88
CA LEU A 47 -3.71 3.79 8.82
C LEU A 47 -2.46 4.58 9.17
N ILE A 48 -1.74 4.19 10.21
CA ILE A 48 -0.51 4.88 10.65
C ILE A 48 0.60 4.70 9.62
N LEU A 49 0.85 3.48 9.17
CA LEU A 49 1.91 3.22 8.19
C LEU A 49 1.61 3.83 6.82
N ALA A 50 0.36 3.78 6.36
CA ALA A 50 -0.08 4.44 5.14
C ALA A 50 0.18 5.95 5.19
N SER A 51 -0.11 6.60 6.31
CA SER A 51 0.19 8.02 6.53
C SER A 51 1.68 8.33 6.37
N LEU A 52 2.56 7.47 6.89
CA LEU A 52 4.00 7.66 6.80
C LEU A 52 4.53 7.45 5.38
N VAL A 53 3.99 6.48 4.65
CA VAL A 53 4.37 6.23 3.24
C VAL A 53 3.96 7.39 2.35
N ILE A 54 2.72 7.87 2.47
CA ILE A 54 2.21 9.01 1.68
C ILE A 54 3.00 10.29 1.93
N LYS A 55 3.52 10.48 3.14
CA LYS A 55 4.36 11.65 3.48
C LYS A 55 5.82 11.53 3.04
N ALA A 56 6.26 10.36 2.59
CA ALA A 56 7.68 10.08 2.37
C ALA A 56 8.34 10.96 1.31
N ASP A 57 7.63 11.34 0.27
CA ASP A 57 8.10 12.21 -0.81
C ASP A 57 7.83 13.71 -0.56
N GLY A 58 7.20 14.06 0.57
CA GLY A 58 6.79 15.41 0.92
C GLY A 58 5.61 15.95 0.10
N LYS A 59 5.07 15.16 -0.80
CA LYS A 59 3.89 15.49 -1.61
C LYS A 59 2.75 14.56 -1.24
N GLN A 60 1.61 15.14 -0.91
CA GLN A 60 0.40 14.38 -0.66
C GLN A 60 -0.41 14.28 -1.96
N ASP A 61 -0.31 13.15 -2.65
CA ASP A 61 -1.07 12.92 -3.88
C ASP A 61 -2.51 12.51 -3.55
N GLN A 62 -3.47 13.18 -4.19
CA GLN A 62 -4.89 12.86 -4.01
C GLN A 62 -5.22 11.42 -4.47
N ARG A 63 -4.49 10.89 -5.45
CA ARG A 63 -4.68 9.52 -5.96
C ARG A 63 -4.34 8.46 -4.91
N GLU A 64 -3.30 8.70 -4.10
CA GLU A 64 -2.94 7.83 -2.97
C GLU A 64 -4.02 7.83 -1.89
N LEU A 65 -4.54 9.01 -1.54
CA LEU A 65 -5.65 9.15 -0.59
C LEU A 65 -6.92 8.45 -1.09
N ASP A 66 -7.24 8.62 -2.36
CA ASP A 66 -8.40 7.97 -2.98
C ASP A 66 -8.22 6.45 -3.05
N PHE A 67 -6.98 5.97 -3.26
CA PHE A 67 -6.67 4.54 -3.20
C PHE A 67 -6.93 3.98 -1.79
N VAL A 68 -6.40 4.62 -0.76
CA VAL A 68 -6.63 4.21 0.63
C VAL A 68 -8.12 4.16 0.93
N ARG A 69 -8.86 5.19 0.53
CA ARG A 69 -10.31 5.23 0.76
C ARG A 69 -11.04 4.11 0.05
N ARG A 70 -10.74 3.84 -1.22
CA ARG A 70 -11.37 2.75 -1.98
C ARG A 70 -11.09 1.39 -1.36
N GLN A 71 -9.84 1.13 -0.94
CA GLN A 71 -9.47 -0.12 -0.28
C GLN A 71 -10.23 -0.31 1.04
N PHE A 72 -10.36 0.75 1.84
CA PHE A 72 -11.14 0.67 3.07
C PHE A 72 -12.63 0.42 2.81
N VAL A 73 -13.21 1.01 1.76
CA VAL A 73 -14.59 0.74 1.35
C VAL A 73 -14.78 -0.73 0.95
N GLN A 74 -13.83 -1.29 0.21
CA GLN A 74 -13.88 -2.69 -0.19
C GLN A 74 -13.75 -3.65 1.01
N MET A 75 -12.87 -3.34 1.96
CA MET A 75 -12.60 -4.21 3.11
C MET A 75 -13.68 -4.12 4.20
N TYR A 76 -14.25 -2.96 4.44
CA TYR A 76 -15.07 -2.67 5.63
C TYR A 76 -16.45 -2.10 5.32
N GLY A 77 -16.77 -1.83 4.07
CA GLY A 77 -17.99 -1.12 3.68
C GLY A 77 -17.87 0.41 3.84
N ARG A 78 -18.83 1.13 3.25
CA ARG A 78 -18.77 2.59 3.10
C ARG A 78 -18.75 3.35 4.44
N ASP A 79 -19.61 2.97 5.38
CA ASP A 79 -19.75 3.71 6.65
C ASP A 79 -18.51 3.56 7.52
N ARG A 80 -18.00 2.34 7.64
CA ARG A 80 -16.79 2.05 8.41
C ARG A 80 -15.55 2.67 7.77
N ALA A 81 -15.47 2.64 6.44
CA ALA A 81 -14.41 3.29 5.69
C ALA A 81 -14.39 4.80 5.87
N ASN A 82 -15.55 5.46 5.87
CA ASN A 82 -15.64 6.89 6.11
C ASN A 82 -15.16 7.27 7.52
N HIS A 83 -15.45 6.42 8.51
CA HIS A 83 -14.95 6.61 9.87
C HIS A 83 -13.44 6.44 9.97
N ALA A 84 -12.91 5.35 9.39
CA ALA A 84 -11.49 5.07 9.32
C ALA A 84 -10.72 6.18 8.57
N PHE A 85 -11.29 6.70 7.49
CA PHE A 85 -10.65 7.76 6.72
C PHE A 85 -10.60 9.11 7.45
N ARG A 86 -11.59 9.42 8.29
CA ARG A 86 -11.52 10.57 9.20
C ARG A 86 -10.37 10.42 10.21
N LEU A 87 -10.24 9.23 10.79
CA LEU A 87 -9.14 8.91 11.68
C LEU A 87 -7.80 9.01 10.98
N PHE A 88 -7.70 8.47 9.77
CA PHE A 88 -6.51 8.58 8.92
C PHE A 88 -6.08 10.04 8.71
N LYS A 89 -7.01 10.93 8.36
CA LYS A 89 -6.72 12.36 8.19
C LYS A 89 -6.20 13.01 9.47
N ALA A 90 -6.73 12.62 10.62
CA ALA A 90 -6.27 13.12 11.90
C ALA A 90 -4.88 12.61 12.27
N ILE A 91 -4.58 11.34 11.97
CA ILE A 91 -3.23 10.75 12.11
C ILE A 91 -2.25 11.46 11.17
N ASN A 92 -2.65 11.67 9.92
CA ASN A 92 -1.81 12.27 8.89
C ASN A 92 -1.39 13.72 9.19
N LYS A 93 -2.13 14.42 10.04
CA LYS A 93 -1.79 15.77 10.50
C LYS A 93 -0.77 15.80 11.62
N GLN A 94 -0.52 14.69 12.29
CA GLN A 94 0.42 14.64 13.40
C GLN A 94 1.86 14.73 12.88
N PRO A 95 2.67 15.67 13.38
CA PRO A 95 4.09 15.67 13.14
C PRO A 95 4.77 14.61 14.02
N ASN A 96 5.96 14.20 13.65
CA ASN A 96 6.85 13.41 14.52
C ASN A 96 6.35 12.03 14.97
N ILE A 97 5.64 11.31 14.11
CA ILE A 97 5.34 9.90 14.35
C ILE A 97 6.64 9.10 14.21
N SER A 98 7.04 8.39 15.26
CA SER A 98 8.21 7.52 15.23
C SER A 98 7.89 6.21 14.50
N LEU A 99 8.38 6.09 13.27
CA LEU A 99 8.27 4.87 12.46
C LEU A 99 8.80 3.64 13.21
N ARG A 100 9.96 3.76 13.83
CA ARG A 100 10.60 2.66 14.56
C ARG A 100 9.71 2.14 15.70
N GLN A 101 9.20 3.04 16.54
CA GLN A 101 8.39 2.66 17.70
C GLN A 101 7.06 2.03 17.27
N VAL A 102 6.41 2.57 16.25
CA VAL A 102 5.18 2.01 15.70
C VAL A 102 5.42 0.61 15.14
N CYS A 103 6.45 0.43 14.31
CA CYS A 103 6.77 -0.86 13.71
C CYS A 103 7.18 -1.92 14.76
N LEU A 104 7.92 -1.55 15.80
CA LEU A 104 8.26 -2.48 16.88
C LEU A 104 7.01 -2.95 17.63
N GLN A 105 6.06 -2.06 17.89
CA GLN A 105 4.78 -2.44 18.50
C GLN A 105 3.97 -3.37 17.60
N ILE A 106 3.88 -3.07 16.30
CA ILE A 106 3.20 -3.92 15.31
C ILE A 106 3.85 -5.31 15.25
N GLN A 107 5.18 -5.37 15.23
CA GLN A 107 5.93 -6.62 15.17
C GLN A 107 5.63 -7.53 16.38
N GLN A 108 5.40 -6.96 17.55
CA GLN A 108 5.08 -7.71 18.77
C GLN A 108 3.63 -8.21 18.81
N MET A 109 2.69 -7.48 18.21
CA MET A 109 1.27 -7.79 18.32
C MET A 109 0.67 -8.48 17.09
N MET A 110 1.38 -8.52 15.97
CA MET A 110 0.88 -9.03 14.69
C MET A 110 1.67 -10.22 14.21
N ASP A 111 1.00 -11.23 13.68
CA ASP A 111 1.63 -12.40 13.10
C ASP A 111 2.36 -12.08 11.78
N HIS A 112 3.20 -13.01 11.32
CA HIS A 112 4.01 -12.82 10.12
C HIS A 112 3.16 -12.62 8.86
N ALA A 113 2.09 -13.41 8.69
CA ALA A 113 1.22 -13.32 7.52
C ALA A 113 0.54 -11.95 7.43
N SER A 114 0.04 -11.44 8.55
CA SER A 114 -0.57 -10.11 8.62
C SER A 114 0.44 -8.98 8.35
N ARG A 115 1.68 -9.12 8.79
CA ARG A 115 2.75 -8.16 8.51
C ARG A 115 3.12 -8.14 7.01
N LEU A 116 3.14 -9.29 6.34
CA LEU A 116 3.31 -9.37 4.89
C LEU A 116 2.15 -8.70 4.14
N GLN A 117 0.93 -8.89 4.61
CA GLN A 117 -0.26 -8.26 4.04
C GLN A 117 -0.22 -6.73 4.21
N LEU A 118 0.24 -6.21 5.36
CA LEU A 118 0.50 -4.78 5.54
C LEU A 118 1.47 -4.25 4.48
N LEU A 119 2.58 -4.93 4.28
CA LEU A 119 3.60 -4.51 3.33
C LEU A 119 3.07 -4.49 1.90
N HIS A 120 2.32 -5.52 1.50
CA HIS A 120 1.65 -5.58 0.21
C HIS A 120 0.71 -4.38 0.00
N PHE A 121 -0.07 -4.02 1.01
CA PHE A 121 -0.98 -2.89 0.95
C PHE A 121 -0.22 -1.55 0.82
N LEU A 122 0.89 -1.38 1.52
CA LEU A 122 1.72 -0.18 1.44
C LEU A 122 2.32 0.02 0.04
N PHE A 123 2.78 -1.04 -0.60
CA PHE A 123 3.19 -0.99 -2.01
C PHE A 123 2.04 -0.63 -2.95
N GLY A 124 0.83 -1.13 -2.68
CA GLY A 124 -0.37 -0.77 -3.43
C GLY A 124 -0.67 0.72 -3.36
N ILE A 125 -0.52 1.34 -2.19
CA ILE A 125 -0.66 2.80 -2.01
C ILE A 125 0.39 3.53 -2.83
N ALA A 126 1.65 3.16 -2.70
CA ALA A 126 2.74 3.81 -3.40
C ALA A 126 2.64 3.70 -4.93
N GLN A 127 2.03 2.63 -5.45
CA GLN A 127 1.81 2.43 -6.89
C GLN A 127 0.57 3.15 -7.43
N SER A 128 -0.32 3.64 -6.57
CA SER A 128 -1.64 4.14 -6.97
C SER A 128 -1.61 5.37 -7.88
N ASP A 129 -0.55 6.14 -7.88
CA ASP A 129 -0.32 7.28 -8.76
C ASP A 129 0.41 6.92 -10.07
N GLY A 130 0.80 5.67 -10.22
CA GLY A 130 1.40 5.10 -11.43
C GLY A 130 2.84 4.61 -11.24
N ASP A 131 3.72 5.36 -10.64
CA ASP A 131 5.11 4.98 -10.39
C ASP A 131 5.43 5.06 -8.90
N VAL A 132 6.04 4.01 -8.35
CA VAL A 132 6.50 4.02 -6.97
C VAL A 132 7.74 4.89 -6.87
N ALA A 133 7.65 5.98 -6.12
CA ALA A 133 8.79 6.87 -5.91
C ALA A 133 9.90 6.17 -5.10
N SER A 134 11.16 6.51 -5.38
CA SER A 134 12.30 5.93 -4.64
C SER A 134 12.23 6.21 -3.14
N SER A 135 11.72 7.38 -2.74
CA SER A 135 11.49 7.75 -1.34
C SER A 135 10.48 6.83 -0.65
N GLU A 136 9.41 6.44 -1.34
CA GLU A 136 8.40 5.51 -0.83
C GLU A 136 8.97 4.08 -0.70
N VAL A 137 9.75 3.62 -1.67
CA VAL A 137 10.45 2.32 -1.58
C VAL A 137 11.37 2.27 -0.37
N ILE A 138 12.15 3.33 -0.15
CA ILE A 138 13.08 3.42 0.98
C ILE A 138 12.33 3.32 2.31
N ILE A 139 11.21 4.01 2.46
CA ILE A 139 10.44 3.94 3.71
C ILE A 139 9.75 2.58 3.87
N ILE A 140 9.23 1.98 2.80
CA ILE A 140 8.61 0.65 2.86
C ILE A 140 9.66 -0.42 3.20
N GLU A 141 10.87 -0.33 2.66
CA GLU A 141 11.99 -1.22 3.02
C GLU A 141 12.37 -1.08 4.50
N ARG A 142 12.42 0.14 5.01
CA ARG A 142 12.67 0.41 6.42
C ARG A 142 11.56 -0.16 7.32
N ILE A 143 10.32 -0.03 6.90
CA ILE A 143 9.16 -0.67 7.56
C ILE A 143 9.34 -2.19 7.57
N ALA A 144 9.67 -2.82 6.45
CA ALA A 144 9.90 -4.26 6.35
C ALA A 144 10.99 -4.74 7.32
N ASN A 145 12.10 -4.01 7.40
CA ASN A 145 13.20 -4.31 8.33
C ASN A 145 12.74 -4.26 9.80
N TYR A 146 12.02 -3.21 10.20
CA TYR A 146 11.50 -3.10 11.57
C TYR A 146 10.42 -4.14 11.88
N LEU A 147 9.64 -4.55 10.89
CA LEU A 147 8.65 -5.63 11.01
C LEU A 147 9.29 -7.03 10.96
N ARG A 148 10.60 -7.14 10.86
CA ARG A 148 11.34 -8.41 10.70
C ARG A 148 10.83 -9.24 9.52
N ILE A 149 10.54 -8.59 8.42
CA ILE A 149 10.27 -9.23 7.14
C ILE A 149 11.61 -9.48 6.46
N SER A 150 11.81 -10.71 5.96
CA SER A 150 13.05 -11.06 5.28
C SER A 150 13.23 -10.26 4.00
N HIS A 151 14.50 -10.02 3.60
CA HIS A 151 14.78 -9.35 2.32
C HIS A 151 14.17 -10.11 1.13
N ARG A 152 14.15 -11.43 1.18
CA ARG A 152 13.52 -12.28 0.15
C ARG A 152 12.02 -12.02 0.04
N ASP A 153 11.31 -11.95 1.16
CA ASP A 153 9.86 -11.67 1.16
C ASP A 153 9.57 -10.24 0.70
N PHE A 154 10.40 -9.28 1.15
CA PHE A 154 10.32 -7.90 0.69
C PHE A 154 10.47 -7.79 -0.83
N GLU A 155 11.53 -8.38 -1.40
CA GLU A 155 11.75 -8.36 -2.85
C GLU A 155 10.65 -9.08 -3.63
N SER A 156 10.10 -10.17 -3.09
CA SER A 156 8.99 -10.89 -3.71
C SER A 156 7.73 -10.04 -3.79
N ILE A 157 7.40 -9.33 -2.71
CA ILE A 157 6.24 -8.44 -2.69
C ILE A 157 6.48 -7.23 -3.59
N LYS A 158 7.65 -6.60 -3.51
CA LYS A 158 8.05 -5.49 -4.36
C LYS A 158 7.93 -5.85 -5.85
N ALA A 159 8.37 -7.04 -6.24
CA ALA A 159 8.30 -7.53 -7.61
C ALA A 159 6.87 -7.59 -8.16
N MET A 160 5.87 -7.86 -7.33
CA MET A 160 4.45 -7.87 -7.74
C MET A 160 3.99 -6.50 -8.26
N PHE A 161 4.57 -5.41 -7.76
CA PHE A 161 4.21 -4.04 -8.13
C PHE A 161 5.08 -3.46 -9.24
N TYR A 162 6.35 -3.89 -9.34
CA TYR A 162 7.27 -3.46 -10.39
C TYR A 162 7.16 -4.28 -11.66
N SER A 163 6.74 -5.53 -11.55
CA SER A 163 6.81 -6.53 -12.62
C SER A 163 5.87 -6.23 -13.79
N SER A 164 4.70 -5.63 -13.55
CA SER A 164 3.70 -5.46 -14.61
C SER A 164 4.09 -4.42 -15.66
N LYS A 165 4.68 -3.29 -15.25
CA LYS A 165 5.12 -2.24 -16.20
C LYS A 165 6.50 -2.52 -16.78
N THR A 166 7.47 -2.87 -15.93
CA THR A 166 8.84 -3.14 -16.37
C THR A 166 8.90 -4.36 -17.30
N ASN A 167 8.08 -5.38 -17.08
CA ASN A 167 7.96 -6.50 -17.99
C ASN A 167 7.29 -6.11 -19.31
N ALA A 168 6.27 -5.26 -19.29
CA ALA A 168 5.64 -4.79 -20.53
C ALA A 168 6.64 -4.00 -21.40
N TYR A 169 7.44 -3.11 -20.82
CA TYR A 169 8.50 -2.40 -21.55
C TYR A 169 9.60 -3.36 -22.05
N LYS A 170 10.04 -4.30 -21.23
CA LYS A 170 11.01 -5.33 -21.64
C LYS A 170 10.47 -6.23 -22.75
N ILE A 171 9.23 -6.68 -22.65
CA ILE A 171 8.55 -7.48 -23.69
C ILE A 171 8.45 -6.69 -25.00
N LEU A 172 8.17 -5.39 -24.90
CA LEU A 172 8.08 -4.51 -26.07
C LEU A 172 9.45 -4.01 -26.56
N GLU A 173 10.55 -4.38 -25.90
CA GLU A 173 11.91 -3.93 -26.20
C GLU A 173 12.01 -2.39 -26.24
N LEU A 174 11.39 -1.72 -25.24
CA LEU A 174 11.33 -0.28 -25.12
C LEU A 174 11.97 0.19 -23.82
N ASP A 175 12.51 1.42 -23.86
CA ASP A 175 12.92 2.14 -22.67
C ASP A 175 11.70 2.66 -21.90
N LYS A 176 11.89 2.88 -20.59
CA LYS A 176 10.83 3.38 -19.69
C LYS A 176 10.29 4.75 -20.11
N ASP A 177 11.10 5.53 -20.82
CA ASP A 177 10.77 6.87 -21.30
C ASP A 177 10.21 6.89 -22.74
N ALA A 178 9.86 5.70 -23.27
CA ALA A 178 9.30 5.59 -24.60
C ALA A 178 8.00 6.37 -24.76
N SER A 179 7.88 7.08 -25.88
CA SER A 179 6.68 7.85 -26.18
C SER A 179 5.45 6.96 -26.40
N PRO A 180 4.22 7.46 -26.23
CA PRO A 180 2.99 6.71 -26.55
C PRO A 180 2.96 6.18 -27.97
N LYS A 181 3.62 6.88 -28.90
CA LYS A 181 3.75 6.48 -30.31
C LYS A 181 4.68 5.27 -30.45
N ASP A 182 5.79 5.24 -29.70
CA ASP A 182 6.75 4.13 -29.71
C ASP A 182 6.13 2.87 -29.10
N ILE A 183 5.40 3.03 -27.99
CA ILE A 183 4.65 1.94 -27.34
C ILE A 183 3.65 1.32 -28.32
N LYS A 184 2.89 2.13 -29.02
CA LYS A 184 1.89 1.67 -30.02
C LYS A 184 2.56 0.96 -31.20
N SER A 185 3.71 1.46 -31.64
CA SER A 185 4.48 0.87 -32.73
C SER A 185 5.11 -0.46 -32.33
N ALA A 186 5.68 -0.54 -31.13
CA ALA A 186 6.25 -1.77 -30.58
C ALA A 186 5.18 -2.84 -30.35
N TYR A 187 4.02 -2.48 -29.81
CA TYR A 187 2.89 -3.37 -29.66
C TYR A 187 2.45 -3.97 -31.01
N ARG A 188 2.33 -3.14 -32.05
CA ARG A 188 1.98 -3.61 -33.39
C ARG A 188 3.03 -4.57 -33.97
N ARG A 189 4.34 -4.33 -33.76
CA ARG A 189 5.41 -5.24 -34.17
C ARG A 189 5.29 -6.58 -33.45
N MET A 190 5.03 -6.55 -32.15
CA MET A 190 4.90 -7.75 -31.32
C MET A 190 3.70 -8.60 -31.75
N VAL A 191 2.54 -7.98 -31.96
CA VAL A 191 1.34 -8.66 -32.45
C VAL A 191 1.59 -9.31 -33.81
N LYS A 192 2.29 -8.64 -34.75
CA LYS A 192 2.68 -9.21 -36.03
C LYS A 192 3.65 -10.38 -35.91
N LYS A 193 4.56 -10.34 -34.92
CA LYS A 193 5.59 -11.38 -34.69
C LYS A 193 4.98 -12.64 -34.06
N PHE A 194 4.03 -12.47 -33.14
CA PHE A 194 3.42 -13.54 -32.35
C PHE A 194 1.96 -13.81 -32.71
N HIS A 195 1.48 -13.35 -33.88
CA HIS A 195 0.14 -13.67 -34.34
C HIS A 195 -0.06 -15.19 -34.42
N PRO A 196 -1.17 -15.75 -33.92
CA PRO A 196 -1.41 -17.18 -33.83
C PRO A 196 -1.23 -17.89 -35.18
N ASP A 197 -1.55 -17.25 -36.31
CA ASP A 197 -1.35 -17.79 -37.66
C ASP A 197 0.14 -18.00 -38.04
N LYS A 198 1.07 -17.24 -37.40
CA LYS A 198 2.52 -17.40 -37.64
C LYS A 198 3.17 -18.37 -36.68
N VAL A 199 2.63 -18.54 -35.46
CA VAL A 199 3.17 -19.48 -34.47
C VAL A 199 2.78 -20.92 -34.80
N GLN A 200 1.68 -21.15 -35.53
CA GLN A 200 1.29 -22.48 -36.01
C GLN A 200 2.28 -23.09 -36.99
N HIS A 201 3.06 -22.30 -37.71
CA HIS A 201 4.11 -22.80 -38.60
C HIS A 201 5.38 -23.27 -37.87
N LEU A 202 5.69 -22.70 -36.70
CA LEU A 202 6.86 -23.10 -35.90
C LEU A 202 6.65 -24.40 -35.11
N GLY A 203 5.39 -24.80 -34.88
CA GLY A 203 5.05 -26.06 -34.20
C GLY A 203 5.08 -27.31 -35.09
N LYS A 204 5.11 -27.14 -36.40
CA LYS A 204 5.14 -28.28 -37.36
C LYS A 204 6.54 -28.75 -37.75
N GLU A 205 7.57 -27.98 -37.49
CA GLU A 205 8.96 -28.37 -37.78
C GLU A 205 9.59 -29.25 -36.69
N HIS A 206 9.00 -29.34 -35.51
CA HIS A 206 9.51 -30.20 -34.43
C HIS A 206 8.85 -31.59 -34.36
N GLN A 207 8.00 -31.96 -35.30
CA GLN A 207 7.42 -33.33 -35.39
C GLN A 207 7.99 -34.20 -36.52
N LYS A 208 9.08 -33.79 -37.13
CA LYS A 208 9.82 -34.65 -38.06
C LYS A 208 11.30 -34.69 -37.70
N GLY A 209 11.64 -35.58 -36.78
CA GLY A 209 12.99 -35.96 -36.41
C GLY A 209 12.93 -37.11 -35.43
#